data_273d5ae210a0fed4b38df06b0493ebb9
#
_entry.id   273d5ae210a0fed4b38df06b0493ebb9
#
_cell.length_a   1.000
_cell.length_b   1.000
_cell.length_c   1.000
_cell.angle_alpha   90.00
_cell.angle_beta   90.00
_cell.angle_gamma   90.00
#
_symmetry.space_group_name_H-M   'P 1'
#
loop_
_entity.id
_entity.type
_entity.pdbx_description
1 polymer ?
#
loop_
_entity_poly.entity_id
_entity_poly.type
_entity_poly.pdbx_seq_one_letter_code
_entity_poly.pdbx_strand_id
1 'polypeptide(L)'
;MREAGISQPILLLEGVFSARDVRAVAEHGLSCVVHCPEQLDLLLGEAGAAPLSIYLKLNSGMNRLGFTSANLPAALAAIRARPATETTLMSHFADADGERGVVWQLERFQAMAGDWLGPVSLANSAAIFDYPTTHADWVRPGIMLYGASPFAGRSAEALGLQPAMTLRSRLIGTQQLQ
;
A
#
# COMPACT_ATOMS: atom_id res chain seq x y z
N MET A 1 10.76 -15.12 2.12
CA MET A 1 10.14 -15.21 0.77
C MET A 1 11.19 -15.52 -0.29
N ARG A 2 12.28 -14.76 -0.40
CA ARG A 2 13.36 -15.05 -1.37
C ARG A 2 13.98 -16.44 -1.15
N GLU A 3 14.26 -16.82 0.08
CA GLU A 3 14.75 -18.17 0.44
C GLU A 3 13.76 -19.30 0.05
N ALA A 4 12.47 -18.98 -0.02
CA ALA A 4 11.43 -19.92 -0.49
C ALA A 4 11.26 -19.90 -2.03
N GLY A 5 12.16 -19.27 -2.78
CA GLY A 5 12.16 -19.24 -4.25
C GLY A 5 11.17 -18.24 -4.87
N ILE A 6 10.58 -17.32 -4.11
CA ILE A 6 9.71 -16.28 -4.66
C ILE A 6 10.56 -15.26 -5.43
N SER A 7 10.41 -15.21 -6.75
CA SER A 7 11.14 -14.31 -7.65
C SER A 7 10.34 -13.06 -8.06
N GLN A 8 9.03 -13.06 -7.87
CA GLN A 8 8.15 -11.94 -8.20
C GLN A 8 8.55 -10.68 -7.44
N PRO A 9 8.21 -9.47 -7.94
CA PRO A 9 8.36 -8.22 -7.20
C PRO A 9 7.71 -8.31 -5.82
N ILE A 10 8.40 -7.84 -4.79
CA ILE A 10 7.91 -7.82 -3.41
C ILE A 10 7.93 -6.37 -2.94
N LEU A 11 6.77 -5.88 -2.50
CA LEU A 11 6.60 -4.54 -1.94
C LEU A 11 6.44 -4.63 -0.42
N LEU A 12 7.32 -3.93 0.32
CA LEU A 12 7.21 -3.72 1.76
C LEU A 12 6.26 -2.56 2.04
N LEU A 13 5.02 -2.86 2.48
CA LEU A 13 3.96 -1.85 2.65
C LEU A 13 4.20 -0.86 3.80
N GLU A 14 4.97 -1.24 4.81
CA GLU A 14 5.32 -0.38 5.95
C GLU A 14 6.64 0.38 5.72
N GLY A 15 7.40 0.01 4.68
CA GLY A 15 8.67 0.64 4.33
C GLY A 15 9.86 0.11 5.14
N VAL A 16 10.84 0.99 5.39
CA VAL A 16 12.10 0.69 6.07
C VAL A 16 12.27 1.56 7.31
N PHE A 17 12.90 1.02 8.37
CA PHE A 17 13.04 1.70 9.66
C PHE A 17 14.48 1.74 10.16
N SER A 18 15.42 1.09 9.47
CA SER A 18 16.82 1.05 9.83
C SER A 18 17.73 0.91 8.61
N ALA A 19 19.00 1.26 8.76
CA ALA A 19 20.02 1.03 7.74
C ALA A 19 20.15 -0.46 7.34
N ARG A 20 19.83 -1.38 8.26
CA ARG A 20 19.80 -2.82 7.97
C ARG A 20 18.68 -3.15 6.98
N ASP A 21 17.50 -2.55 7.14
CA ASP A 21 16.37 -2.77 6.25
C ASP A 21 16.67 -2.25 4.85
N VAL A 22 17.33 -1.09 4.75
CA VAL A 22 17.73 -0.51 3.45
C VAL A 22 18.71 -1.45 2.73
N ARG A 23 19.66 -2.01 3.45
CA ARG A 23 20.58 -3.00 2.86
C ARG A 23 19.85 -4.24 2.38
N ALA A 24 18.88 -4.74 3.14
CA ALA A 24 18.05 -5.88 2.74
C ALA A 24 17.18 -5.56 1.51
N VAL A 25 16.64 -4.35 1.40
CA VAL A 25 15.91 -3.88 0.22
C VAL A 25 16.81 -3.96 -1.02
N ALA A 26 18.04 -3.45 -0.93
CA ALA A 26 19.00 -3.47 -2.04
C ALA A 26 19.45 -4.90 -2.38
N GLU A 27 19.82 -5.70 -1.38
CA GLU A 27 20.33 -7.06 -1.54
C GLU A 27 19.30 -8.00 -2.18
N HIS A 28 18.03 -7.86 -1.79
CA HIS A 28 16.96 -8.75 -2.24
C HIS A 28 16.11 -8.18 -3.38
N GLY A 29 16.46 -7.02 -3.93
CA GLY A 29 15.70 -6.37 -5.00
C GLY A 29 14.23 -6.16 -4.60
N LEU A 30 14.00 -5.55 -3.42
CA LEU A 30 12.65 -5.28 -2.91
C LEU A 30 12.23 -3.86 -3.27
N SER A 31 10.91 -3.66 -3.39
CA SER A 31 10.30 -2.33 -3.40
C SER A 31 9.83 -1.98 -1.99
N CYS A 32 9.80 -0.70 -1.66
CA CYS A 32 9.27 -0.27 -0.37
C CYS A 32 8.38 0.97 -0.48
N VAL A 33 7.38 1.03 0.40
CA VAL A 33 6.59 2.24 0.59
C VAL A 33 7.40 3.24 1.40
N VAL A 34 7.36 4.49 0.98
CA VAL A 34 7.93 5.64 1.70
C VAL A 34 6.77 6.57 2.04
N HIS A 35 6.56 6.83 3.33
CA HIS A 35 5.39 7.55 3.82
C HIS A 35 5.71 8.74 4.74
N CYS A 36 6.98 8.97 5.04
CA CYS A 36 7.45 10.12 5.82
C CYS A 36 8.86 10.56 5.39
N PRO A 37 9.27 11.80 5.68
CA PRO A 37 10.59 12.32 5.35
C PRO A 37 11.73 11.47 5.90
N GLU A 38 11.61 11.00 7.14
CA GLU A 38 12.66 10.23 7.83
C GLU A 38 12.98 8.91 7.11
N GLN A 39 11.95 8.23 6.57
CA GLN A 39 12.17 7.04 5.74
C GLN A 39 12.84 7.37 4.42
N LEU A 40 12.47 8.50 3.81
CA LEU A 40 13.08 8.94 2.55
C LEU A 40 14.55 9.26 2.77
N ASP A 41 14.87 10.04 3.80
CA ASP A 41 16.25 10.40 4.14
C ASP A 41 17.10 9.17 4.43
N LEU A 42 16.56 8.23 5.22
CA LEU A 42 17.22 6.97 5.51
C LEU A 42 17.49 6.17 4.23
N LEU A 43 16.49 6.03 3.37
CA LEU A 43 16.61 5.25 2.14
C LEU A 43 17.63 5.87 1.16
N LEU A 44 17.55 7.18 0.94
CA LEU A 44 18.43 7.90 0.04
C LEU A 44 19.87 7.97 0.57
N GLY A 45 20.05 8.08 1.89
CA GLY A 45 21.35 8.11 2.54
C GLY A 45 22.09 6.77 2.55
N GLU A 46 21.37 5.68 2.81
CA GLU A 46 21.97 4.35 3.05
C GLU A 46 22.06 3.48 1.78
N ALA A 47 21.23 3.73 0.76
CA ALA A 47 21.20 2.86 -0.43
C ALA A 47 22.38 3.04 -1.39
N GLY A 48 23.25 4.01 -1.15
CA GLY A 48 24.42 4.28 -2.04
C GLY A 48 23.97 4.51 -3.48
N ALA A 49 24.61 3.84 -4.44
CA ALA A 49 24.27 3.91 -5.87
C ALA A 49 23.26 2.82 -6.32
N ALA A 50 22.76 1.97 -5.42
CA ALA A 50 21.86 0.89 -5.80
C ALA A 50 20.54 1.42 -6.37
N PRO A 51 19.97 0.82 -7.44
CA PRO A 51 18.67 1.18 -7.93
C PRO A 51 17.60 1.01 -6.84
N LEU A 52 16.65 1.93 -6.79
CA LEU A 52 15.53 1.88 -5.84
C LEU A 52 14.20 1.80 -6.60
N SER A 53 13.29 0.99 -6.09
CA SER A 53 11.89 0.98 -6.48
C SER A 53 11.06 1.36 -5.27
N ILE A 54 10.42 2.54 -5.31
CA ILE A 54 9.68 3.09 -4.19
C ILE A 54 8.23 3.38 -4.55
N TYR A 55 7.36 3.20 -3.56
CA TYR A 55 5.98 3.63 -3.61
C TYR A 55 5.82 4.83 -2.67
N LEU A 56 5.83 6.03 -3.24
CA LEU A 56 5.69 7.28 -2.48
C LEU A 56 4.23 7.43 -2.06
N LYS A 57 3.96 7.31 -0.77
CA LYS A 57 2.60 7.33 -0.25
C LYS A 57 2.14 8.74 0.06
N LEU A 58 1.02 9.15 -0.55
CA LEU A 58 0.37 10.42 -0.38
C LEU A 58 -0.82 10.30 0.58
N ASN A 59 -0.92 11.21 1.53
CA ASN A 59 -2.09 11.33 2.40
C ASN A 59 -3.18 12.16 1.72
N SER A 60 -4.01 11.49 0.94
CA SER A 60 -5.16 12.12 0.29
C SER A 60 -6.40 12.28 1.19
N GLY A 61 -6.27 11.99 2.49
CA GLY A 61 -7.35 12.23 3.45
C GLY A 61 -7.67 11.10 4.43
N MET A 62 -7.00 9.94 4.35
CA MET A 62 -7.13 8.88 5.35
C MET A 62 -6.48 9.26 6.69
N ASN A 63 -5.49 10.16 6.68
CA ASN A 63 -4.81 10.70 7.86
C ASN A 63 -4.14 9.65 8.77
N ARG A 64 -3.67 8.56 8.16
CA ARG A 64 -2.91 7.53 8.87
C ARG A 64 -1.41 7.65 8.58
N LEU A 65 -1.01 7.58 7.31
CA LEU A 65 0.36 7.66 6.83
C LEU A 65 0.39 8.35 5.46
N GLY A 66 1.53 8.94 5.09
CA GLY A 66 1.77 9.51 3.77
C GLY A 66 2.14 10.99 3.80
N PHE A 67 2.82 11.41 2.76
CA PHE A 67 3.19 12.81 2.55
C PHE A 67 1.95 13.68 2.36
N THR A 68 1.99 14.84 2.96
CA THR A 68 0.97 15.89 2.78
C THR A 68 1.35 16.78 1.60
N SER A 69 0.42 17.63 1.14
CA SER A 69 0.72 18.65 0.12
C SER A 69 1.87 19.60 0.52
N ALA A 70 2.10 19.77 1.83
CA ALA A 70 3.15 20.65 2.34
C ALA A 70 4.56 20.06 2.16
N ASN A 71 4.75 18.77 2.38
CA ASN A 71 6.07 18.12 2.36
C ASN A 71 6.35 17.25 1.10
N LEU A 72 5.33 16.97 0.30
CA LEU A 72 5.46 16.22 -0.94
C LEU A 72 6.43 16.86 -1.97
N PRO A 73 6.42 18.19 -2.21
CA PRO A 73 7.33 18.80 -3.18
C PRO A 73 8.80 18.55 -2.87
N ALA A 74 9.20 18.64 -1.59
CA ALA A 74 10.56 18.36 -1.16
C ALA A 74 10.94 16.89 -1.38
N ALA A 75 10.03 15.97 -1.08
CA ALA A 75 10.23 14.54 -1.31
C ALA A 75 10.43 14.22 -2.80
N LEU A 76 9.58 14.76 -3.67
CA LEU A 76 9.71 14.58 -5.13
C LEU A 76 11.01 15.18 -5.67
N ALA A 77 11.45 16.32 -5.15
CA ALA A 77 12.72 16.92 -5.53
C ALA A 77 13.91 16.03 -5.15
N ALA A 78 13.93 15.49 -3.92
CA ALA A 78 14.96 14.59 -3.44
C ALA A 78 15.03 13.30 -4.27
N ILE A 79 13.88 12.72 -4.62
CA ILE A 79 13.80 11.52 -5.46
C ILE A 79 14.33 11.79 -6.87
N ARG A 80 13.93 12.91 -7.49
CA ARG A 80 14.38 13.28 -8.83
C ARG A 80 15.87 13.57 -8.91
N ALA A 81 16.49 13.98 -7.83
CA ALA A 81 17.94 14.19 -7.74
C ALA A 81 18.72 12.85 -7.77
N ARG A 82 18.03 11.71 -7.67
CA ARG A 82 18.62 10.37 -7.70
C ARG A 82 18.17 9.59 -8.94
N PRO A 83 19.02 9.50 -9.99
CA PRO A 83 18.60 8.99 -11.31
C PRO A 83 18.07 7.56 -11.34
N ALA A 84 18.55 6.66 -10.49
CA ALA A 84 18.19 5.24 -10.53
C ALA A 84 16.99 4.90 -9.61
N THR A 85 16.03 5.85 -9.43
CA THR A 85 14.86 5.62 -8.56
C THR A 85 13.58 5.52 -9.39
N GLU A 86 13.00 4.32 -9.43
CA GLU A 86 11.65 4.12 -9.96
C GLU A 86 10.64 4.50 -8.91
N THR A 87 9.65 5.30 -9.28
CA THR A 87 8.66 5.80 -8.32
C THR A 87 7.24 5.54 -8.79
N THR A 88 6.44 4.92 -7.92
CA THR A 88 5.00 4.78 -8.03
C THR A 88 4.34 5.69 -7.00
N LEU A 89 3.38 6.54 -7.39
CA LEU A 89 2.56 7.24 -6.41
C LEU A 89 1.50 6.30 -5.83
N MET A 90 1.28 6.39 -4.53
CA MET A 90 0.32 5.53 -3.82
C MET A 90 -0.56 6.37 -2.89
N SER A 91 -1.82 6.01 -2.78
CA SER A 91 -2.67 6.44 -1.66
C SER A 91 -3.54 5.28 -1.17
N HIS A 92 -4.35 5.50 -0.13
CA HIS A 92 -5.27 4.50 0.39
C HIS A 92 -6.63 5.13 0.67
N PHE A 93 -7.68 4.53 0.13
CA PHE A 93 -9.04 4.98 0.36
C PHE A 93 -9.51 4.59 1.76
N ALA A 94 -10.04 5.55 2.48
CA ALA A 94 -10.52 5.38 3.86
C ALA A 94 -11.92 4.81 3.93
N ASP A 95 -12.74 5.04 2.89
CA ASP A 95 -14.18 4.80 2.90
C ASP A 95 -14.69 4.24 1.56
N ALA A 96 -13.89 3.41 0.89
CA ALA A 96 -14.29 2.79 -0.37
C ALA A 96 -15.43 1.78 -0.22
N ASP A 97 -15.66 1.28 0.98
CA ASP A 97 -16.73 0.38 1.40
C ASP A 97 -17.90 1.11 2.09
N GLY A 98 -17.79 2.43 2.29
CA GLY A 98 -18.75 3.26 3.00
C GLY A 98 -19.48 4.27 2.12
N GLU A 99 -20.33 5.07 2.76
CA GLU A 99 -21.22 6.03 2.08
C GLU A 99 -20.47 7.18 1.39
N ARG A 100 -19.34 7.60 1.95
CA ARG A 100 -18.57 8.71 1.39
C ARG A 100 -17.84 8.35 0.09
N GLY A 101 -17.55 7.08 -0.11
CA GLY A 101 -16.87 6.58 -1.29
C GLY A 101 -15.46 7.13 -1.46
N VAL A 102 -14.98 7.18 -2.71
CA VAL A 102 -13.57 7.49 -3.03
C VAL A 102 -13.35 8.84 -3.70
N VAL A 103 -14.39 9.47 -4.26
CA VAL A 103 -14.25 10.66 -5.15
C VAL A 103 -13.48 11.78 -4.48
N TRP A 104 -13.84 12.14 -3.25
CA TRP A 104 -13.20 13.20 -2.48
C TRP A 104 -11.70 12.97 -2.21
N GLN A 105 -11.28 11.69 -2.06
CA GLN A 105 -9.86 11.34 -1.90
C GLN A 105 -9.14 11.31 -3.25
N LEU A 106 -9.83 10.87 -4.30
CA LEU A 106 -9.29 10.85 -5.65
C LEU A 106 -8.98 12.27 -6.13
N GLU A 107 -9.90 13.22 -5.95
CA GLU A 107 -9.68 14.63 -6.27
C GLU A 107 -8.47 15.21 -5.54
N ARG A 108 -8.35 14.92 -4.24
CA ARG A 108 -7.19 15.36 -3.44
C ARG A 108 -5.89 14.70 -3.90
N PHE A 109 -5.93 13.42 -4.22
CA PHE A 109 -4.78 12.72 -4.76
C PHE A 109 -4.33 13.34 -6.09
N GLN A 110 -5.27 13.59 -6.99
CA GLN A 110 -4.98 14.23 -8.29
C GLN A 110 -4.40 15.63 -8.13
N ALA A 111 -4.95 16.44 -7.23
CA ALA A 111 -4.41 17.75 -6.91
C ALA A 111 -2.98 17.71 -6.36
N MET A 112 -2.65 16.69 -5.55
CA MET A 112 -1.30 16.47 -5.02
C MET A 112 -0.34 15.91 -6.07
N ALA A 113 -0.80 14.99 -6.90
CA ALA A 113 -0.02 14.34 -7.94
C ALA A 113 0.36 15.31 -9.08
N GLY A 114 -0.49 16.32 -9.35
CA GLY A 114 -0.26 17.29 -10.43
C GLY A 114 -0.08 16.59 -11.78
N ASP A 115 0.97 16.95 -12.49
CA ASP A 115 1.31 16.41 -13.83
C ASP A 115 2.09 15.08 -13.75
N TRP A 116 1.84 14.26 -12.75
CA TRP A 116 2.50 12.96 -12.62
C TRP A 116 2.11 12.02 -13.77
N LEU A 117 3.12 11.51 -14.49
CA LEU A 117 2.95 10.57 -15.61
C LEU A 117 3.45 9.15 -15.30
N GLY A 118 3.99 8.93 -14.11
CA GLY A 118 4.47 7.62 -13.69
C GLY A 118 3.35 6.73 -13.14
N PRO A 119 3.70 5.50 -12.72
CA PRO A 119 2.74 4.54 -12.20
C PRO A 119 2.02 5.02 -10.94
N VAL A 120 0.79 4.51 -10.74
CA VAL A 120 -0.10 4.86 -9.62
C VAL A 120 -0.73 3.60 -9.01
N SER A 121 -0.91 3.61 -7.68
CA SER A 121 -1.54 2.54 -6.92
C SER A 121 -2.54 3.10 -5.91
N LEU A 122 -3.84 2.87 -6.11
CA LEU A 122 -4.92 3.43 -5.29
C LEU A 122 -5.85 2.37 -4.71
N ALA A 123 -6.42 1.49 -5.56
CA ALA A 123 -7.52 0.62 -5.20
C ALA A 123 -7.15 -0.40 -4.12
N ASN A 124 -7.90 -0.40 -3.02
CA ASN A 124 -7.99 -1.46 -2.04
C ASN A 124 -9.09 -2.49 -2.43
N SER A 125 -9.38 -3.48 -1.60
CA SER A 125 -10.36 -4.53 -1.90
C SER A 125 -11.74 -3.99 -2.30
N ALA A 126 -12.26 -2.99 -1.60
CA ALA A 126 -13.58 -2.41 -1.92
C ALA A 126 -13.53 -1.62 -3.23
N ALA A 127 -12.48 -0.82 -3.43
CA ALA A 127 -12.33 -0.05 -4.65
C ALA A 127 -12.11 -0.91 -5.89
N ILE A 128 -11.53 -2.11 -5.75
CA ILE A 128 -11.41 -3.06 -6.85
C ILE A 128 -12.80 -3.48 -7.37
N PHE A 129 -13.78 -3.67 -6.49
CA PHE A 129 -15.13 -4.04 -6.90
C PHE A 129 -15.93 -2.87 -7.45
N ASP A 130 -15.94 -1.74 -6.72
CA ASP A 130 -16.95 -0.70 -6.95
C ASP A 130 -16.43 0.54 -7.72
N TYR A 131 -15.10 0.69 -7.82
CA TYR A 131 -14.48 1.86 -8.46
C TYR A 131 -13.41 1.46 -9.49
N PRO A 132 -13.76 0.79 -10.60
CA PRO A 132 -12.80 0.32 -11.60
C PRO A 132 -11.88 1.41 -12.15
N THR A 133 -12.35 2.66 -12.21
CA THR A 133 -11.55 3.81 -12.65
C THR A 133 -10.36 4.12 -11.73
N THR A 134 -10.31 3.54 -10.53
CA THR A 134 -9.22 3.70 -9.56
C THR A 134 -8.19 2.57 -9.60
N HIS A 135 -8.34 1.59 -10.49
CA HIS A 135 -7.38 0.48 -10.59
C HIS A 135 -6.00 0.95 -10.96
N ALA A 136 -5.91 1.97 -11.83
CA ALA A 136 -4.66 2.53 -12.32
C ALA A 136 -3.67 1.42 -12.74
N ASP A 137 -2.37 1.51 -12.35
CA ASP A 137 -1.36 0.51 -12.75
C ASP A 137 -1.29 -0.66 -11.77
N TRP A 138 -1.61 -0.42 -10.49
CA TRP A 138 -1.49 -1.42 -9.43
C TRP A 138 -2.68 -1.39 -8.48
N VAL A 139 -3.31 -2.56 -8.29
CA VAL A 139 -4.34 -2.76 -7.26
C VAL A 139 -3.75 -3.48 -6.05
N ARG A 140 -4.36 -3.28 -4.89
CA ARG A 140 -3.93 -3.90 -3.63
C ARG A 140 -5.07 -4.65 -2.97
N PRO A 141 -5.41 -5.84 -3.49
CA PRO A 141 -6.40 -6.69 -2.83
C PRO A 141 -5.85 -7.12 -1.46
N GLY A 142 -6.60 -6.82 -0.42
CA GLY A 142 -6.29 -7.21 0.96
C GLY A 142 -7.23 -8.31 1.40
N ILE A 143 -8.29 -7.94 2.11
CA ILE A 143 -9.24 -8.90 2.71
C ILE A 143 -9.89 -9.85 1.69
N MET A 144 -10.11 -9.39 0.46
CA MET A 144 -10.67 -10.23 -0.60
C MET A 144 -9.79 -11.44 -0.95
N LEU A 145 -8.47 -11.37 -0.78
CA LEU A 145 -7.56 -12.51 -1.01
C LEU A 145 -7.80 -13.65 -0.03
N TYR A 146 -8.34 -13.35 1.14
CA TYR A 146 -8.70 -14.35 2.15
C TYR A 146 -10.13 -14.87 1.98
N GLY A 147 -10.84 -14.39 0.95
CA GLY A 147 -12.19 -14.79 0.64
C GLY A 147 -13.24 -14.10 1.50
N ALA A 148 -12.92 -12.96 2.10
CA ALA A 148 -13.86 -12.17 2.87
C ALA A 148 -14.31 -10.92 2.08
N SER A 149 -15.60 -10.58 2.21
CA SER A 149 -16.15 -9.36 1.61
C SER A 149 -15.58 -8.12 2.29
N PRO A 150 -15.16 -7.09 1.54
CA PRO A 150 -14.86 -5.79 2.11
C PRO A 150 -16.10 -4.97 2.51
N PHE A 151 -17.31 -5.44 2.22
CA PHE A 151 -18.57 -4.72 2.44
C PHE A 151 -19.40 -5.39 3.51
N ALA A 152 -20.00 -4.59 4.42
CA ALA A 152 -20.90 -5.10 5.44
C ALA A 152 -22.21 -5.67 4.87
N GLY A 153 -22.71 -5.09 3.78
CA GLY A 153 -24.03 -5.43 3.19
C GLY A 153 -23.97 -6.43 2.03
N ARG A 154 -22.79 -6.92 1.60
CA ARG A 154 -22.64 -7.89 0.50
C ARG A 154 -21.82 -9.09 0.96
N SER A 155 -22.37 -10.30 0.79
CA SER A 155 -21.66 -11.52 1.18
C SER A 155 -20.45 -11.80 0.26
N ALA A 156 -19.49 -12.57 0.76
CA ALA A 156 -18.35 -13.03 -0.03
C ALA A 156 -18.82 -13.85 -1.25
N GLU A 157 -19.83 -14.71 -1.07
CA GLU A 157 -20.43 -15.50 -2.13
C GLU A 157 -21.02 -14.65 -3.25
N ALA A 158 -21.75 -13.57 -2.89
CA ALA A 158 -22.32 -12.63 -3.86
C ALA A 158 -21.24 -11.89 -4.68
N LEU A 159 -20.01 -11.81 -4.16
CA LEU A 159 -18.85 -11.23 -4.82
C LEU A 159 -17.99 -12.28 -5.55
N GLY A 160 -18.40 -13.56 -5.57
CA GLY A 160 -17.64 -14.66 -6.18
C GLY A 160 -16.36 -15.00 -5.42
N LEU A 161 -16.22 -14.59 -4.17
CA LEU A 161 -15.06 -14.88 -3.34
C LEU A 161 -15.19 -16.24 -2.68
N GLN A 162 -14.04 -16.93 -2.53
CA GLN A 162 -13.95 -18.24 -1.87
C GLN A 162 -13.02 -18.15 -0.65
N PRO A 163 -13.39 -18.72 0.50
CA PRO A 163 -12.53 -18.73 1.69
C PRO A 163 -11.18 -19.39 1.40
N ALA A 164 -10.09 -18.64 1.61
CA ALA A 164 -8.72 -19.12 1.44
C ALA A 164 -7.99 -19.34 2.78
N MET A 165 -8.65 -19.00 3.92
CA MET A 165 -8.09 -19.15 5.25
C MET A 165 -9.12 -19.71 6.22
N THR A 166 -8.70 -20.62 7.08
CA THR A 166 -9.54 -21.19 8.15
C THR A 166 -8.88 -20.99 9.51
N LEU A 167 -9.53 -20.24 10.39
CA LEU A 167 -9.16 -20.16 11.81
C LEU A 167 -9.83 -21.29 12.57
N ARG A 168 -9.06 -22.11 13.29
CA ARG A 168 -9.56 -23.23 14.09
C ARG A 168 -9.19 -23.04 15.55
N SER A 169 -10.11 -23.41 16.44
CA SER A 169 -9.90 -23.47 17.88
C SER A 169 -10.59 -24.71 18.45
N ARG A 170 -10.27 -25.06 19.69
CA ARG A 170 -10.91 -26.15 20.43
C ARG A 170 -11.44 -25.64 21.75
N LEU A 171 -12.60 -26.14 22.16
CA LEU A 171 -13.07 -25.96 23.53
C LEU A 171 -12.11 -26.68 24.48
N ILE A 172 -11.63 -25.98 25.51
CA ILE A 172 -10.75 -26.50 26.54
C ILE A 172 -11.50 -26.88 27.83
N GLY A 173 -12.77 -26.46 27.94
CA GLY A 173 -13.61 -26.76 29.07
C GLY A 173 -15.01 -26.19 28.90
N THR A 174 -15.99 -26.78 29.60
CA THR A 174 -17.35 -26.31 29.74
C THR A 174 -17.74 -26.33 31.21
N GLN A 175 -18.57 -25.40 31.67
CA GLN A 175 -19.14 -25.37 33.01
C GLN A 175 -20.64 -25.19 32.93
N GLN A 176 -21.39 -25.88 33.77
CA GLN A 176 -22.80 -25.61 34.01
C GLN A 176 -22.90 -24.64 35.18
N LEU A 177 -23.54 -23.48 34.91
CA LEU A 177 -23.85 -22.52 35.96
C LEU A 177 -25.15 -22.95 36.63
N GLN A 178 -25.18 -22.91 37.97
CA GLN A 178 -26.38 -23.17 38.80
C GLN A 178 -27.14 -21.89 39.05
#